data_99a844eb8713fdf5164d69c6a2c37c7c
#
_entry.id   99a844eb8713fdf5164d69c6a2c37c7c
#
_cell.length_a   1.000
_cell.length_b   1.000
_cell.length_c   1.000
_cell.angle_alpha   90.00
_cell.angle_beta   90.00
_cell.angle_gamma   90.00
#
_symmetry.space_group_name_H-M   'P 1'
#
loop_
_entity.id
_entity.type
_entity.pdbx_description
1 polymer ?
#
loop_
_entity_poly.entity_id
_entity_poly.type
_entity_poly.pdbx_seq_one_letter_code
_entity_poly.pdbx_strand_id
1 'polypeptide(L)'
;GLAWMEGEELRSTGYPPPPERFETIADRNLVHNYSKMVGHSTLWPQVHASRGCPHNCDYCALVRHFGRRVRTRSPENVVADIRESIRFFHRGHVRLAKDLWLTDDNFFADRDWAMSVLRAIVDSGIRYRFNVQARYEVGFDDEMLDLLRQAGFFELDLGIEFLDDASFATYHKKSTRQEIIDAIRNIRAHGLSVRGLFILGSDDQEAGVGDQLADFVIQNHIQGTLIQCMYFVPGTPVYEANRDRLLHQDWSKYNGNAVHFPRRMTPYQLQLEHIRASRKIYSWRRLFSALVREDPIHKLLFLGEFFWHMSVRSDLKKELPYLKRISEQAACAPH
;
A
#
# COMPACT_ATOMS: atom_id res chain seq x y z
N GLY A 1 -3.08 -22.62 10.98
CA GLY A 1 -4.21 -23.53 10.98
C GLY A 1 -4.60 -23.98 9.59
N LEU A 2 -5.32 -25.07 9.55
CA LEU A 2 -5.91 -25.58 8.31
C LEU A 2 -7.43 -25.33 8.37
N ALA A 3 -8.01 -25.03 7.21
CA ALA A 3 -9.45 -24.98 7.04
C ALA A 3 -9.82 -25.76 5.77
N TRP A 4 -10.91 -26.54 5.83
CA TRP A 4 -11.40 -27.33 4.70
C TRP A 4 -12.91 -27.45 4.76
N MET A 5 -13.51 -27.79 3.63
CA MET A 5 -14.93 -28.12 3.55
C MET A 5 -15.13 -29.60 3.80
N GLU A 6 -16.05 -29.97 4.70
CA GLU A 6 -16.54 -31.32 4.91
C GLU A 6 -18.03 -31.34 4.53
N GLY A 7 -18.31 -31.67 3.28
CA GLY A 7 -19.62 -31.41 2.68
C GLY A 7 -19.85 -29.90 2.54
N GLU A 8 -20.93 -29.40 3.15
CA GLU A 8 -21.24 -27.95 3.18
C GLU A 8 -20.72 -27.23 4.43
N GLU A 9 -20.11 -27.96 5.37
CA GLU A 9 -19.65 -27.40 6.64
C GLU A 9 -18.17 -27.03 6.58
N LEU A 10 -17.84 -25.80 7.01
CA LEU A 10 -16.45 -25.37 7.16
C LEU A 10 -15.84 -25.93 8.46
N ARG A 11 -14.83 -26.76 8.33
CA ARG A 11 -14.00 -27.26 9.43
C ARG A 11 -12.69 -26.48 9.51
N SER A 12 -12.21 -26.30 10.72
CA SER A 12 -10.94 -25.60 10.95
C SER A 12 -10.23 -26.16 12.19
N THR A 13 -8.89 -26.22 12.12
CA THR A 13 -8.06 -26.50 13.31
C THR A 13 -7.82 -25.23 14.16
N GLY A 14 -8.46 -24.12 13.81
CA GLY A 14 -8.21 -22.82 14.43
C GLY A 14 -6.88 -22.21 14.00
N TYR A 15 -6.55 -21.06 14.57
CA TYR A 15 -5.28 -20.37 14.33
C TYR A 15 -4.24 -20.88 15.33
N PRO A 16 -3.09 -21.43 14.86
CA PRO A 16 -1.99 -21.72 15.76
C PRO A 16 -1.44 -20.42 16.34
N PRO A 17 -0.85 -20.43 17.53
CA PRO A 17 -0.13 -19.28 18.04
C PRO A 17 0.96 -18.89 17.04
N PRO A 18 1.11 -17.60 16.73
CA PRO A 18 2.16 -17.18 15.80
C PRO A 18 3.54 -17.55 16.39
N PRO A 19 4.47 -18.03 15.55
CA PRO A 19 5.82 -18.38 16.01
C PRO A 19 6.49 -17.15 16.63
N GLU A 20 7.29 -17.37 17.68
CA GLU A 20 8.02 -16.28 18.33
C GLU A 20 9.10 -15.66 17.42
N ARG A 21 9.73 -16.51 16.60
CA ARG A 21 10.73 -16.13 15.59
C ARG A 21 10.39 -16.77 14.26
N PHE A 22 10.75 -16.11 13.17
CA PHE A 22 10.59 -16.66 11.82
C PHE A 22 11.85 -16.40 11.00
N GLU A 23 12.86 -17.23 11.21
CA GLU A 23 14.15 -17.18 10.49
C GLU A 23 14.15 -18.02 9.19
N THR A 24 13.00 -18.57 8.82
CA THR A 24 12.89 -19.41 7.64
C THR A 24 12.96 -18.58 6.37
N ILE A 25 13.94 -18.87 5.52
CA ILE A 25 14.01 -18.34 4.16
C ILE A 25 13.14 -19.23 3.26
N ALA A 26 12.24 -18.61 2.51
CA ALA A 26 11.36 -19.34 1.60
C ALA A 26 12.15 -19.96 0.46
N ASP A 27 11.98 -21.27 0.23
CA ASP A 27 12.51 -21.92 -0.98
C ASP A 27 11.64 -21.56 -2.19
N ARG A 28 12.05 -20.51 -2.91
CA ARG A 28 11.35 -20.02 -4.08
C ARG A 28 11.38 -20.99 -5.28
N ASN A 29 12.25 -22.00 -5.25
CA ASN A 29 12.29 -23.03 -6.29
C ASN A 29 11.05 -23.93 -6.27
N LEU A 30 10.31 -23.96 -5.18
CA LEU A 30 9.01 -24.63 -5.07
C LEU A 30 7.91 -23.98 -5.92
N VAL A 31 8.13 -22.76 -6.43
CA VAL A 31 7.19 -22.13 -7.37
C VAL A 31 7.31 -22.80 -8.75
N HIS A 32 6.40 -23.73 -9.02
CA HIS A 32 6.35 -24.43 -10.29
C HIS A 32 6.03 -23.50 -11.46
N ASN A 33 6.71 -23.73 -12.58
CA ASN A 33 6.44 -23.00 -13.83
C ASN A 33 6.59 -21.47 -13.73
N TYR A 34 7.38 -20.95 -12.79
CA TYR A 34 7.60 -19.52 -12.63
C TYR A 34 7.88 -18.81 -13.96
N SER A 35 8.78 -19.37 -14.79
CA SER A 35 9.13 -18.81 -16.12
C SER A 35 7.98 -18.84 -17.14
N LYS A 36 6.94 -19.62 -16.90
CA LYS A 36 5.73 -19.69 -17.77
C LYS A 36 4.60 -18.78 -17.30
N MET A 37 4.73 -18.16 -16.12
CA MET A 37 3.73 -17.22 -15.63
C MET A 37 3.74 -15.94 -16.47
N VAL A 38 2.55 -15.50 -16.87
CA VAL A 38 2.39 -14.23 -17.58
C VAL A 38 2.88 -13.09 -16.67
N GLY A 39 3.75 -12.23 -17.20
CA GLY A 39 4.31 -11.11 -16.43
C GLY A 39 5.39 -11.47 -15.43
N HIS A 40 5.91 -12.72 -15.40
CA HIS A 40 6.98 -13.12 -14.47
C HIS A 40 8.23 -12.23 -14.53
N SER A 41 8.55 -11.67 -15.70
CA SER A 41 9.67 -10.73 -15.87
C SER A 41 9.44 -9.36 -15.25
N THR A 42 8.20 -9.03 -14.91
CA THR A 42 7.82 -7.76 -14.24
C THR A 42 7.66 -7.90 -12.73
N LEU A 43 7.71 -9.12 -12.19
CA LEU A 43 7.65 -9.34 -10.75
C LEU A 43 8.94 -8.87 -10.09
N TRP A 44 8.80 -8.12 -9.01
CA TRP A 44 9.93 -7.65 -8.22
C TRP A 44 10.29 -8.68 -7.15
N PRO A 45 11.58 -8.82 -6.83
CA PRO A 45 12.01 -9.53 -5.63
C PRO A 45 11.33 -8.93 -4.39
N GLN A 46 10.80 -9.80 -3.54
CA GLN A 46 10.13 -9.41 -2.30
C GLN A 46 10.72 -10.17 -1.13
N VAL A 47 10.88 -9.48 -0.01
CA VAL A 47 11.35 -10.03 1.26
C VAL A 47 10.53 -9.43 2.39
N HIS A 48 10.20 -10.24 3.36
CA HIS A 48 9.65 -9.79 4.64
C HIS A 48 10.73 -9.86 5.71
N ALA A 49 11.02 -8.76 6.36
CA ALA A 49 11.96 -8.70 7.46
C ALA A 49 11.27 -8.76 8.83
N SER A 50 10.02 -8.29 8.92
CA SER A 50 9.21 -8.31 10.14
C SER A 50 7.75 -8.70 9.88
N ARG A 51 7.00 -8.98 10.96
CA ARG A 51 5.57 -9.24 10.96
C ARG A 51 4.91 -8.61 12.17
N GLY A 52 3.71 -8.05 11.94
CA GLY A 52 2.90 -7.43 12.98
C GLY A 52 3.10 -5.92 13.05
N CYS A 53 2.09 -5.23 13.61
CA CYS A 53 2.10 -3.78 13.74
C CYS A 53 1.50 -3.39 15.09
N PRO A 54 2.16 -2.53 15.91
CA PRO A 54 1.69 -2.19 17.24
C PRO A 54 0.46 -1.25 17.24
N HIS A 55 0.19 -0.63 16.09
CA HIS A 55 -0.94 0.27 15.92
C HIS A 55 -2.28 -0.47 15.86
N ASN A 56 -3.38 0.25 16.07
CA ASN A 56 -4.73 -0.32 16.08
C ASN A 56 -5.68 0.54 15.24
N CYS A 57 -5.34 0.73 13.97
CA CYS A 57 -6.22 1.44 13.03
C CYS A 57 -7.45 0.57 12.73
N ASP A 58 -8.65 1.12 12.86
CA ASP A 58 -9.92 0.38 12.81
C ASP A 58 -10.21 -0.29 11.46
N TYR A 59 -9.67 0.26 10.38
CA TYR A 59 -9.81 -0.29 9.01
C TYR A 59 -8.76 -1.35 8.66
N CYS A 60 -7.72 -1.53 9.49
CA CYS A 60 -6.56 -2.33 9.12
C CYS A 60 -6.75 -3.81 9.44
N ALA A 61 -6.72 -4.66 8.42
CA ALA A 61 -6.81 -6.11 8.57
C ALA A 61 -5.50 -6.75 9.08
N LEU A 62 -4.36 -6.09 8.96
CA LEU A 62 -3.04 -6.65 9.32
C LEU A 62 -2.96 -7.08 10.77
N VAL A 63 -3.48 -6.26 11.68
CA VAL A 63 -3.50 -6.58 13.12
C VAL A 63 -4.33 -7.84 13.41
N ARG A 64 -5.40 -8.07 12.66
CA ARG A 64 -6.24 -9.27 12.79
C ARG A 64 -5.53 -10.53 12.29
N HIS A 65 -4.70 -10.36 11.26
CA HIS A 65 -4.00 -11.47 10.61
C HIS A 65 -2.66 -11.79 11.30
N PHE A 66 -1.83 -10.79 11.55
CA PHE A 66 -0.47 -10.96 12.08
C PHE A 66 -0.32 -10.61 13.56
N GLY A 67 -1.32 -9.96 14.16
CA GLY A 67 -1.30 -9.50 15.56
C GLY A 67 -0.56 -8.18 15.75
N ARG A 68 -0.61 -7.67 16.99
CA ARG A 68 0.02 -6.39 17.38
C ARG A 68 1.47 -6.55 17.84
N ARG A 69 1.90 -7.76 18.16
CA ARG A 69 3.30 -8.02 18.55
C ARG A 69 4.17 -8.01 17.29
N VAL A 70 5.11 -7.09 17.25
CA VAL A 70 6.13 -7.05 16.20
C VAL A 70 7.09 -8.22 16.42
N ARG A 71 7.32 -8.98 15.38
CA ARG A 71 8.26 -10.12 15.37
C ARG A 71 9.24 -9.88 14.24
N THR A 72 10.50 -9.89 14.57
CA THR A 72 11.59 -9.54 13.68
C THR A 72 12.44 -10.74 13.32
N ARG A 73 13.10 -10.68 12.19
CA ARG A 73 14.16 -11.60 11.77
C ARG A 73 15.53 -11.00 12.15
N SER A 74 16.54 -11.84 12.29
CA SER A 74 17.92 -11.32 12.45
C SER A 74 18.35 -10.58 11.19
N PRO A 75 19.16 -9.51 11.32
CA PRO A 75 19.67 -8.75 10.18
C PRO A 75 20.39 -9.65 9.15
N GLU A 76 21.17 -10.62 9.60
CA GLU A 76 21.89 -11.58 8.77
C GLU A 76 20.94 -12.45 7.95
N ASN A 77 19.84 -12.88 8.58
CA ASN A 77 18.81 -13.68 7.92
C ASN A 77 18.05 -12.87 6.85
N VAL A 78 17.76 -11.60 7.12
CA VAL A 78 17.15 -10.69 6.14
C VAL A 78 18.06 -10.50 4.93
N VAL A 79 19.35 -10.25 5.14
CA VAL A 79 20.34 -10.11 4.07
C VAL A 79 20.48 -11.40 3.26
N ALA A 80 20.46 -12.56 3.92
CA ALA A 80 20.52 -13.86 3.23
C ALA A 80 19.29 -14.08 2.33
N ASP A 81 18.08 -13.71 2.81
CA ASP A 81 16.85 -13.82 2.04
C ASP A 81 16.81 -12.81 0.86
N ILE A 82 17.34 -11.61 1.06
CA ILE A 82 17.52 -10.63 -0.03
C ILE A 82 18.39 -11.24 -1.14
N ARG A 83 19.54 -11.83 -0.80
CA ARG A 83 20.42 -12.47 -1.77
C ARG A 83 19.75 -13.63 -2.51
N GLU A 84 19.03 -14.47 -1.78
CA GLU A 84 18.31 -15.60 -2.37
C GLU A 84 17.15 -15.13 -3.27
N SER A 85 16.40 -14.13 -2.84
CA SER A 85 15.34 -13.51 -3.64
C SER A 85 15.90 -12.94 -4.94
N ILE A 86 16.97 -12.15 -4.87
CA ILE A 86 17.65 -11.61 -6.05
C ILE A 86 18.10 -12.73 -6.98
N ARG A 87 18.74 -13.78 -6.45
CA ARG A 87 19.23 -14.92 -7.24
C ARG A 87 18.08 -15.62 -7.97
N PHE A 88 16.97 -15.88 -7.29
CA PHE A 88 15.80 -16.52 -7.87
C PHE A 88 15.20 -15.71 -9.00
N PHE A 89 14.92 -14.43 -8.76
CA PHE A 89 14.25 -13.56 -9.73
C PHE A 89 15.13 -13.18 -10.93
N HIS A 90 16.46 -13.35 -10.83
CA HIS A 90 17.39 -13.11 -11.94
C HIS A 90 17.70 -14.35 -12.80
N ARG A 91 17.19 -15.52 -12.45
CA ARG A 91 17.42 -16.74 -13.26
C ARG A 91 16.82 -16.57 -14.66
N GLY A 92 17.70 -16.48 -15.65
CA GLY A 92 17.31 -16.47 -17.07
C GLY A 92 16.78 -15.16 -17.62
N HIS A 93 16.85 -14.06 -16.88
CA HIS A 93 16.35 -12.76 -17.32
C HIS A 93 17.33 -11.62 -17.03
N VAL A 94 17.58 -10.79 -18.05
CA VAL A 94 18.21 -9.47 -17.86
C VAL A 94 17.15 -8.53 -17.33
N ARG A 95 17.24 -8.13 -16.07
CA ARG A 95 16.36 -7.11 -15.51
C ARG A 95 16.93 -5.73 -15.76
N LEU A 96 16.13 -4.87 -16.39
CA LEU A 96 16.48 -3.46 -16.62
C LEU A 96 16.51 -2.67 -15.31
N ALA A 97 15.66 -3.04 -14.34
CA ALA A 97 15.60 -2.42 -13.03
C ALA A 97 16.01 -3.42 -11.93
N LYS A 98 16.86 -2.96 -11.01
CA LYS A 98 17.34 -3.71 -9.84
C LYS A 98 16.57 -3.24 -8.61
N ASP A 99 15.28 -3.54 -8.57
CA ASP A 99 14.37 -3.12 -7.51
C ASP A 99 13.96 -4.31 -6.64
N LEU A 100 13.89 -4.11 -5.33
CA LEU A 100 13.41 -5.08 -4.35
C LEU A 100 12.49 -4.39 -3.34
N TRP A 101 11.40 -5.05 -3.02
CA TRP A 101 10.43 -4.55 -2.07
C TRP A 101 10.53 -5.28 -0.73
N LEU A 102 10.77 -4.53 0.37
CA LEU A 102 10.53 -5.02 1.72
C LEU A 102 9.04 -4.86 2.04
N THR A 103 8.33 -6.00 2.08
CA THR A 103 6.87 -6.05 2.20
C THR A 103 6.41 -6.20 3.64
N ASP A 104 7.05 -5.46 4.54
CA ASP A 104 6.74 -5.46 5.97
C ASP A 104 5.47 -4.69 6.28
N ASP A 105 4.74 -5.10 7.31
CA ASP A 105 3.54 -4.43 7.80
C ASP A 105 3.85 -3.02 8.35
N ASN A 106 4.98 -2.89 9.05
CA ASN A 106 5.57 -1.66 9.55
C ASN A 106 7.04 -1.90 9.90
N PHE A 107 7.94 -1.71 8.96
CA PHE A 107 9.37 -1.97 9.11
C PHE A 107 10.01 -1.15 10.23
N PHE A 108 9.51 0.06 10.47
CA PHE A 108 10.07 0.99 11.45
C PHE A 108 9.42 0.88 12.84
N ALA A 109 8.63 -0.15 13.10
CA ALA A 109 7.97 -0.34 14.39
C ALA A 109 8.95 -0.57 15.56
N ASP A 110 10.13 -1.11 15.28
CA ASP A 110 11.27 -1.22 16.17
C ASP A 110 12.45 -0.51 15.51
N ARG A 111 12.76 0.71 16.01
CA ARG A 111 13.79 1.59 15.44
C ARG A 111 15.17 0.96 15.45
N ASP A 112 15.59 0.42 16.59
CA ASP A 112 16.96 -0.09 16.76
C ASP A 112 17.19 -1.33 15.90
N TRP A 113 16.18 -2.19 15.81
CA TRP A 113 16.20 -3.33 14.90
C TRP A 113 16.26 -2.89 13.44
N ALA A 114 15.42 -1.94 13.02
CA ALA A 114 15.42 -1.41 11.66
C ALA A 114 16.79 -0.84 11.28
N MET A 115 17.41 -0.06 12.17
CA MET A 115 18.76 0.46 11.99
C MET A 115 19.79 -0.66 11.82
N SER A 116 19.66 -1.76 12.60
CA SER A 116 20.58 -2.89 12.50
C SER A 116 20.45 -3.62 11.15
N VAL A 117 19.23 -3.79 10.64
CA VAL A 117 18.97 -4.38 9.31
C VAL A 117 19.54 -3.49 8.20
N LEU A 118 19.33 -2.18 8.27
CA LEU A 118 19.85 -1.24 7.28
C LEU A 118 21.39 -1.25 7.25
N ARG A 119 22.04 -1.25 8.41
CA ARG A 119 23.52 -1.39 8.50
C ARG A 119 23.99 -2.72 7.87
N ALA A 120 23.30 -3.82 8.18
CA ALA A 120 23.65 -5.12 7.57
C ALA A 120 23.47 -5.12 6.04
N ILE A 121 22.47 -4.42 5.50
CA ILE A 121 22.31 -4.25 4.05
C ILE A 121 23.48 -3.43 3.49
N VAL A 122 23.89 -2.34 4.11
CA VAL A 122 25.06 -1.53 3.71
C VAL A 122 26.32 -2.39 3.69
N ASP A 123 26.61 -3.08 4.80
CA ASP A 123 27.81 -3.91 4.99
C ASP A 123 27.85 -5.11 4.03
N SER A 124 26.67 -5.59 3.60
CA SER A 124 26.55 -6.71 2.66
C SER A 124 27.08 -6.40 1.26
N GLY A 125 27.21 -5.12 0.91
CA GLY A 125 27.60 -4.65 -0.41
C GLY A 125 26.56 -4.89 -1.51
N ILE A 126 25.32 -5.25 -1.18
CA ILE A 126 24.25 -5.46 -2.17
C ILE A 126 23.94 -4.13 -2.88
N ARG A 127 24.01 -4.13 -4.22
CA ARG A 127 23.72 -2.96 -5.07
C ARG A 127 22.35 -3.12 -5.73
N TYR A 128 21.31 -2.83 -4.95
CA TYR A 128 19.91 -2.86 -5.35
C TYR A 128 19.22 -1.57 -4.90
N ARG A 129 18.10 -1.24 -5.55
CA ARG A 129 17.20 -0.20 -5.07
C ARG A 129 16.11 -0.86 -4.24
N PHE A 130 15.82 -0.27 -3.08
CA PHE A 130 14.82 -0.79 -2.16
C PHE A 130 13.67 0.20 -2.01
N ASN A 131 12.45 -0.34 -1.83
CA ASN A 131 11.33 0.39 -1.28
C ASN A 131 10.71 -0.37 -0.13
N VAL A 132 10.02 0.34 0.75
CA VAL A 132 9.40 -0.22 1.96
C VAL A 132 8.20 0.62 2.39
N GLN A 133 7.20 -0.05 2.96
CA GLN A 133 6.09 0.66 3.60
C GLN A 133 6.50 1.26 4.94
N ALA A 134 6.04 2.50 5.15
CA ALA A 134 6.32 3.28 6.34
C ALA A 134 5.10 4.07 6.79
N ARG A 135 5.05 4.38 8.08
CA ARG A 135 4.25 5.48 8.58
C ARG A 135 5.03 6.79 8.43
N TYR A 136 4.29 7.91 8.43
CA TYR A 136 4.90 9.23 8.21
C TYR A 136 5.94 9.61 9.28
N GLU A 137 5.85 9.05 10.47
CA GLU A 137 6.74 9.38 11.60
C GLU A 137 8.22 9.12 11.28
N VAL A 138 8.54 8.21 10.33
CA VAL A 138 9.92 8.01 9.86
C VAL A 138 10.53 9.27 9.29
N GLY A 139 9.70 10.18 8.77
CA GLY A 139 10.12 11.46 8.23
C GLY A 139 10.71 12.44 9.27
N PHE A 140 10.66 12.12 10.56
CA PHE A 140 11.26 12.91 11.63
C PHE A 140 12.55 12.31 12.22
N ASP A 141 13.09 11.27 11.57
CA ASP A 141 14.31 10.58 12.00
C ASP A 141 15.39 10.71 10.92
N ASP A 142 16.18 11.79 11.01
CA ASP A 142 17.20 12.12 10.02
C ASP A 142 18.28 11.02 9.91
N GLU A 143 18.69 10.41 11.04
CA GLU A 143 19.66 9.30 11.04
C GLU A 143 19.11 8.09 10.25
N MET A 144 17.85 7.77 10.45
CA MET A 144 17.16 6.69 9.71
C MET A 144 17.09 7.00 8.22
N LEU A 145 16.71 8.23 7.85
CA LEU A 145 16.61 8.65 6.45
C LEU A 145 17.96 8.60 5.74
N ASP A 146 19.03 9.05 6.39
CA ASP A 146 20.39 8.97 5.86
C ASP A 146 20.84 7.52 5.68
N LEU A 147 20.56 6.65 6.64
CA LEU A 147 20.93 5.25 6.56
C LEU A 147 20.11 4.51 5.48
N LEU A 148 18.85 4.85 5.32
CA LEU A 148 18.03 4.34 4.21
C LEU A 148 18.66 4.67 2.85
N ARG A 149 19.11 5.90 2.64
CA ARG A 149 19.82 6.29 1.41
C ARG A 149 21.11 5.50 1.22
N GLN A 150 21.91 5.33 2.26
CA GLN A 150 23.15 4.53 2.22
C GLN A 150 22.89 3.07 1.88
N ALA A 151 21.80 2.49 2.41
CA ALA A 151 21.37 1.12 2.13
C ALA A 151 20.78 0.92 0.73
N GLY A 152 20.56 2.00 -0.03
CA GLY A 152 20.03 1.96 -1.39
C GLY A 152 18.51 2.09 -1.51
N PHE A 153 17.83 2.51 -0.45
CA PHE A 153 16.41 2.84 -0.56
C PHE A 153 16.23 4.09 -1.43
N PHE A 154 15.21 4.07 -2.28
CA PHE A 154 14.91 5.17 -3.17
C PHE A 154 13.50 5.73 -2.99
N GLU A 155 12.58 4.92 -2.44
CA GLU A 155 11.17 5.28 -2.26
C GLU A 155 10.63 4.72 -0.96
N LEU A 156 9.79 5.50 -0.28
CA LEU A 156 8.99 5.08 0.86
C LEU A 156 7.51 5.10 0.49
N ASP A 157 6.82 3.98 0.72
CA ASP A 157 5.38 3.87 0.57
C ASP A 157 4.72 4.34 1.87
N LEU A 158 4.29 5.60 1.93
CA LEU A 158 3.73 6.21 3.14
C LEU A 158 2.23 5.96 3.25
N GLY A 159 1.83 5.31 4.33
CA GLY A 159 0.44 5.22 4.74
C GLY A 159 -0.07 6.60 5.18
N ILE A 160 -0.55 7.42 4.25
CA ILE A 160 -1.18 8.72 4.53
C ILE A 160 -2.65 8.53 4.87
N GLU A 161 -3.35 7.74 4.08
CA GLU A 161 -4.74 7.30 4.18
C GLU A 161 -5.73 8.44 3.93
N PHE A 162 -5.83 9.44 4.82
CA PHE A 162 -6.78 10.54 4.77
C PHE A 162 -6.05 11.89 4.70
N LEU A 163 -6.81 12.96 4.38
CA LEU A 163 -6.29 14.33 4.33
C LEU A 163 -6.98 15.27 5.31
N ASP A 164 -7.95 14.77 6.05
CA ASP A 164 -8.77 15.53 6.99
C ASP A 164 -8.65 14.95 8.40
N ASP A 165 -8.56 15.83 9.39
CA ASP A 165 -8.37 15.45 10.78
C ASP A 165 -9.57 14.69 11.37
N ALA A 166 -10.78 14.90 10.82
CA ALA A 166 -11.98 14.18 11.21
C ALA A 166 -11.86 12.69 10.89
N SER A 167 -11.45 12.35 9.66
CA SER A 167 -11.21 10.94 9.26
C SER A 167 -10.10 10.29 10.09
N PHE A 168 -9.01 11.02 10.41
CA PHE A 168 -7.97 10.49 11.30
C PHE A 168 -8.52 10.16 12.69
N ALA A 169 -9.35 11.03 13.25
CA ALA A 169 -9.98 10.81 14.55
C ALA A 169 -10.97 9.64 14.51
N THR A 170 -11.85 9.60 13.51
CA THR A 170 -12.88 8.57 13.33
C THR A 170 -12.28 7.16 13.26
N TYR A 171 -11.14 6.99 12.58
CA TYR A 171 -10.50 5.67 12.38
C TYR A 171 -9.29 5.42 13.28
N HIS A 172 -9.15 6.17 14.36
CA HIS A 172 -8.09 6.03 15.36
C HIS A 172 -6.67 6.03 14.80
N LYS A 173 -6.45 6.80 13.72
CA LYS A 173 -5.13 7.06 13.18
C LYS A 173 -4.58 8.36 13.76
N LYS A 174 -3.59 8.24 14.64
CA LYS A 174 -2.93 9.40 15.25
C LYS A 174 -2.04 10.08 14.21
N SER A 175 -2.54 11.11 13.55
CA SER A 175 -1.85 11.90 12.52
C SER A 175 -2.54 13.24 12.37
N THR A 176 -1.81 14.24 11.93
CA THR A 176 -2.35 15.49 11.42
C THR A 176 -1.86 15.72 10.00
N ARG A 177 -2.64 16.48 9.23
CA ARG A 177 -2.25 16.83 7.86
C ARG A 177 -0.90 17.56 7.81
N GLN A 178 -0.63 18.45 8.76
CA GLN A 178 0.61 19.22 8.79
C GLN A 178 1.83 18.35 9.09
N GLU A 179 1.73 17.44 10.06
CA GLU A 179 2.82 16.48 10.33
C GLU A 179 3.17 15.64 9.10
N ILE A 180 2.16 15.18 8.35
CA ILE A 180 2.38 14.43 7.12
C ILE A 180 3.13 15.27 6.07
N ILE A 181 2.74 16.55 5.91
CA ILE A 181 3.43 17.48 4.97
C ILE A 181 4.89 17.68 5.38
N ASP A 182 5.15 17.90 6.67
CA ASP A 182 6.49 18.13 7.17
C ASP A 182 7.37 16.89 7.04
N ALA A 183 6.82 15.70 7.32
CA ALA A 183 7.48 14.42 7.10
C ALA A 183 7.83 14.19 5.63
N ILE A 184 6.89 14.41 4.71
CA ILE A 184 7.13 14.29 3.25
C ILE A 184 8.25 15.24 2.81
N ARG A 185 8.24 16.48 3.30
CA ARG A 185 9.26 17.48 2.97
C ARG A 185 10.64 16.99 3.42
N ASN A 186 10.78 16.49 4.65
CA ASN A 186 12.03 15.99 5.18
C ASN A 186 12.53 14.74 4.46
N ILE A 187 11.66 13.75 4.23
CA ILE A 187 12.01 12.55 3.43
C ILE A 187 12.59 12.94 2.08
N ARG A 188 11.96 13.90 1.39
CA ARG A 188 12.43 14.37 0.09
C ARG A 188 13.72 15.17 0.17
N ALA A 189 13.94 15.92 1.24
CA ALA A 189 15.20 16.64 1.48
C ALA A 189 16.40 15.68 1.62
N HIS A 190 16.17 14.46 2.15
CA HIS A 190 17.16 13.37 2.20
C HIS A 190 17.28 12.59 0.87
N GLY A 191 16.62 13.03 -0.20
CA GLY A 191 16.72 12.43 -1.55
C GLY A 191 15.96 11.13 -1.70
N LEU A 192 14.96 10.86 -0.86
CA LEU A 192 14.03 9.73 -0.99
C LEU A 192 12.76 10.19 -1.70
N SER A 193 12.21 9.32 -2.56
CA SER A 193 10.89 9.51 -3.15
C SER A 193 9.79 9.07 -2.20
N VAL A 194 8.59 9.60 -2.40
CA VAL A 194 7.40 9.21 -1.63
C VAL A 194 6.34 8.69 -2.58
N ARG A 195 5.83 7.49 -2.28
CA ARG A 195 4.56 6.98 -2.80
C ARG A 195 3.50 7.13 -1.70
N GLY A 196 2.44 7.84 -1.98
CA GLY A 196 1.34 8.03 -1.02
C GLY A 196 0.29 6.92 -1.13
N LEU A 197 -0.07 6.31 -0.01
CA LEU A 197 -1.18 5.36 0.08
C LEU A 197 -2.40 6.11 0.63
N PHE A 198 -3.51 6.11 -0.12
CA PHE A 198 -4.70 6.90 0.17
C PHE A 198 -5.97 6.06 0.19
N ILE A 199 -6.89 6.43 1.07
CA ILE A 199 -8.22 5.84 1.21
C ILE A 199 -9.28 6.93 0.97
N LEU A 200 -10.21 6.66 0.07
CA LEU A 200 -11.38 7.49 -0.20
C LEU A 200 -12.64 6.80 0.33
N GLY A 201 -13.63 7.59 0.73
CA GLY A 201 -14.92 7.09 1.20
C GLY A 201 -15.00 6.86 2.70
N SER A 202 -14.21 7.60 3.49
CA SER A 202 -14.45 7.72 4.93
C SER A 202 -15.81 8.40 5.19
N ASP A 203 -16.34 8.20 6.39
CA ASP A 203 -17.64 8.76 6.78
C ASP A 203 -17.66 10.31 6.88
N ASP A 204 -16.46 10.92 6.99
CA ASP A 204 -16.28 12.36 7.09
C ASP A 204 -16.03 13.03 5.73
N GLN A 205 -15.69 12.25 4.69
CA GLN A 205 -15.42 12.77 3.36
C GLN A 205 -16.69 13.01 2.54
N GLU A 206 -16.64 14.05 1.70
CA GLU A 206 -17.70 14.43 0.80
C GLU A 206 -17.22 14.62 -0.65
N ALA A 207 -18.14 14.88 -1.57
CA ALA A 207 -17.81 15.13 -2.96
C ALA A 207 -16.81 16.30 -3.08
N GLY A 208 -15.80 16.12 -3.97
CA GLY A 208 -14.66 17.03 -4.10
C GLY A 208 -13.38 16.51 -3.46
N VAL A 209 -13.45 15.45 -2.63
CA VAL A 209 -12.26 14.86 -1.99
C VAL A 209 -11.22 14.35 -2.99
N GLY A 210 -11.65 13.90 -4.17
CA GLY A 210 -10.74 13.47 -5.24
C GLY A 210 -9.88 14.60 -5.79
N ASP A 211 -10.44 15.79 -5.95
CA ASP A 211 -9.69 16.97 -6.37
C ASP A 211 -8.75 17.47 -5.27
N GLN A 212 -9.19 17.44 -3.99
CA GLN A 212 -8.36 17.80 -2.84
C GLN A 212 -7.15 16.85 -2.70
N LEU A 213 -7.37 15.55 -2.88
CA LEU A 213 -6.29 14.55 -2.89
C LEU A 213 -5.30 14.80 -4.01
N ALA A 214 -5.80 15.07 -5.22
CA ALA A 214 -4.92 15.35 -6.35
C ALA A 214 -4.08 16.61 -6.12
N ASP A 215 -4.67 17.67 -5.59
CA ASP A 215 -3.94 18.90 -5.25
C ASP A 215 -2.88 18.66 -4.18
N PHE A 216 -3.22 17.89 -3.14
CA PHE A 216 -2.27 17.50 -2.10
C PHE A 216 -1.05 16.75 -2.68
N VAL A 217 -1.29 15.74 -3.52
CA VAL A 217 -0.23 14.94 -4.19
C VAL A 217 0.67 15.84 -5.04
N ILE A 218 0.06 16.77 -5.79
CA ILE A 218 0.79 17.66 -6.70
C ILE A 218 1.62 18.68 -5.93
N GLN A 219 1.03 19.33 -4.93
CA GLN A 219 1.67 20.38 -4.12
C GLN A 219 2.83 19.85 -3.28
N ASN A 220 2.70 18.62 -2.76
CA ASN A 220 3.74 17.99 -1.94
C ASN A 220 4.71 17.14 -2.76
N HIS A 221 4.63 17.20 -4.10
CA HIS A 221 5.51 16.48 -5.01
C HIS A 221 5.62 14.98 -4.72
N ILE A 222 4.51 14.33 -4.40
CA ILE A 222 4.43 12.88 -4.24
C ILE A 222 4.55 12.24 -5.62
N GLN A 223 5.50 11.30 -5.77
CA GLN A 223 5.86 10.73 -7.06
C GLN A 223 4.91 9.64 -7.54
N GLY A 224 4.51 8.75 -6.64
CA GLY A 224 3.57 7.66 -6.91
C GLY A 224 2.37 7.69 -5.98
N THR A 225 1.27 7.04 -6.35
CA THR A 225 0.11 6.90 -5.47
C THR A 225 -0.54 5.53 -5.60
N LEU A 226 -1.03 5.01 -4.48
CA LEU A 226 -2.03 3.97 -4.43
C LEU A 226 -3.29 4.57 -3.83
N ILE A 227 -4.35 4.65 -4.62
CA ILE A 227 -5.65 5.19 -4.20
C ILE A 227 -6.65 4.04 -4.18
N GLN A 228 -7.32 3.85 -3.05
CA GLN A 228 -8.35 2.83 -2.89
C GLN A 228 -9.60 3.43 -2.26
N CYS A 229 -10.77 2.88 -2.59
CA CYS A 229 -11.96 3.12 -1.78
C CYS A 229 -11.84 2.36 -0.45
N MET A 230 -12.45 2.88 0.60
CA MET A 230 -12.51 2.22 1.91
C MET A 230 -13.12 0.83 1.77
N TYR A 231 -12.41 -0.18 2.31
CA TYR A 231 -12.92 -1.54 2.41
C TYR A 231 -13.26 -1.86 3.86
N PHE A 232 -14.46 -2.37 4.07
CA PHE A 232 -14.83 -2.96 5.34
C PHE A 232 -14.40 -4.42 5.32
N VAL A 233 -13.19 -4.68 5.80
CA VAL A 233 -12.60 -6.05 5.78
C VAL A 233 -13.11 -6.84 6.98
N PRO A 234 -13.67 -8.06 6.79
CA PRO A 234 -14.16 -8.88 7.88
C PRO A 234 -13.17 -9.03 9.04
N GLY A 235 -13.69 -8.98 10.26
CA GLY A 235 -12.91 -9.04 11.50
C GLY A 235 -12.28 -7.70 11.91
N THR A 236 -12.43 -6.63 11.14
CA THR A 236 -12.02 -5.28 11.55
C THR A 236 -13.16 -4.56 12.27
N PRO A 237 -12.86 -3.62 13.21
CA PRO A 237 -13.90 -2.82 13.86
C PRO A 237 -14.81 -2.08 12.88
N VAL A 238 -14.24 -1.54 11.80
CA VAL A 238 -15.02 -0.84 10.76
C VAL A 238 -16.00 -1.76 10.05
N TYR A 239 -15.66 -3.02 9.82
CA TYR A 239 -16.57 -4.00 9.23
C TYR A 239 -17.73 -4.33 10.17
N GLU A 240 -17.42 -4.65 11.44
CA GLU A 240 -18.45 -5.02 12.41
C GLU A 240 -19.45 -3.88 12.66
N ALA A 241 -18.98 -2.63 12.63
CA ALA A 241 -19.83 -1.46 12.81
C ALA A 241 -20.63 -1.05 11.56
N ASN A 242 -20.28 -1.54 10.36
CA ASN A 242 -20.82 -1.00 9.10
C ASN A 242 -21.13 -2.09 8.04
N ARG A 243 -21.22 -3.36 8.43
CA ARG A 243 -21.47 -4.45 7.46
C ARG A 243 -22.83 -4.34 6.74
N ASP A 244 -23.79 -3.67 7.34
CA ASP A 244 -25.11 -3.36 6.76
C ASP A 244 -25.02 -2.34 5.62
N ARG A 245 -23.91 -1.61 5.51
CA ARG A 245 -23.63 -0.62 4.47
C ARG A 245 -22.86 -1.19 3.28
N LEU A 246 -22.53 -2.48 3.27
CA LEU A 246 -21.89 -3.12 2.14
C LEU A 246 -22.84 -3.21 0.95
N LEU A 247 -22.35 -2.89 -0.25
CA LEU A 247 -23.12 -3.04 -1.49
C LEU A 247 -23.35 -4.50 -1.86
N HIS A 248 -22.36 -5.34 -1.57
CA HIS A 248 -22.36 -6.77 -1.88
C HIS A 248 -21.19 -7.48 -1.16
N GLN A 249 -21.23 -8.81 -1.15
CA GLN A 249 -20.18 -9.65 -0.59
C GLN A 249 -19.32 -10.33 -1.69
N ASP A 250 -19.35 -9.81 -2.90
CA ASP A 250 -18.51 -10.28 -4.00
C ASP A 250 -17.10 -9.71 -3.87
N TRP A 251 -16.17 -10.51 -3.38
CA TRP A 251 -14.78 -10.12 -3.16
C TRP A 251 -14.03 -9.77 -4.45
N SER A 252 -14.50 -10.20 -5.62
CA SER A 252 -13.90 -9.80 -6.91
C SER A 252 -14.03 -8.30 -7.19
N LYS A 253 -14.94 -7.61 -6.50
CA LYS A 253 -15.17 -6.16 -6.61
C LYS A 253 -14.24 -5.33 -5.71
N TYR A 254 -13.50 -5.98 -4.80
CA TYR A 254 -12.57 -5.32 -3.87
C TYR A 254 -11.22 -5.04 -4.53
N ASN A 255 -11.23 -4.35 -5.64
CA ASN A 255 -10.08 -4.03 -6.50
C ASN A 255 -9.96 -2.53 -6.80
N GLY A 256 -10.28 -1.67 -5.81
CA GLY A 256 -10.27 -0.22 -5.93
C GLY A 256 -11.67 0.40 -6.10
N ASN A 257 -12.70 -0.42 -6.33
CA ASN A 257 -14.07 0.04 -6.51
C ASN A 257 -14.73 0.50 -5.20
N ALA A 258 -15.75 1.35 -5.31
CA ALA A 258 -16.66 1.63 -4.20
C ALA A 258 -17.51 0.37 -3.89
N VAL A 259 -17.40 -0.13 -2.67
CA VAL A 259 -18.05 -1.38 -2.23
C VAL A 259 -18.97 -1.19 -1.02
N HIS A 260 -19.20 0.05 -0.61
CA HIS A 260 -20.07 0.42 0.52
C HIS A 260 -20.80 1.74 0.26
N PHE A 261 -21.78 2.04 1.08
CA PHE A 261 -22.46 3.34 1.12
C PHE A 261 -21.73 4.28 2.09
N PRO A 262 -20.97 5.30 1.59
CA PRO A 262 -20.45 6.37 2.45
C PRO A 262 -21.58 7.20 3.06
N ARG A 263 -21.30 7.91 4.18
CA ARG A 263 -22.36 8.71 4.84
C ARG A 263 -22.67 10.03 4.13
N ARG A 264 -21.67 10.66 3.48
CA ARG A 264 -21.79 12.02 2.91
C ARG A 264 -21.73 12.05 1.39
N MET A 265 -21.70 10.89 0.74
CA MET A 265 -21.76 10.78 -0.72
C MET A 265 -22.39 9.45 -1.13
N THR A 266 -22.83 9.34 -2.36
CA THR A 266 -23.30 8.07 -2.90
C THR A 266 -22.11 7.20 -3.34
N PRO A 267 -22.27 5.87 -3.46
CA PRO A 267 -21.24 5.00 -4.03
C PRO A 267 -20.79 5.41 -5.44
N TYR A 268 -21.72 5.91 -6.24
CA TYR A 268 -21.43 6.47 -7.55
C TYR A 268 -20.53 7.70 -7.48
N GLN A 269 -20.81 8.63 -6.56
CA GLN A 269 -19.97 9.81 -6.34
C GLN A 269 -18.58 9.40 -5.85
N LEU A 270 -18.48 8.47 -4.88
CA LEU A 270 -17.19 7.96 -4.40
C LEU A 270 -16.34 7.40 -5.55
N GLN A 271 -16.94 6.59 -6.43
CA GLN A 271 -16.23 6.06 -7.59
C GLN A 271 -15.74 7.17 -8.54
N LEU A 272 -16.56 8.20 -8.73
CA LEU A 272 -16.16 9.36 -9.55
C LEU A 272 -15.01 10.14 -8.90
N GLU A 273 -14.99 10.30 -7.57
CA GLU A 273 -13.89 10.97 -6.87
C GLU A 273 -12.56 10.21 -7.06
N HIS A 274 -12.57 8.88 -6.99
CA HIS A 274 -11.39 8.08 -7.30
C HIS A 274 -10.90 8.31 -8.75
N ILE A 275 -11.82 8.25 -9.71
CA ILE A 275 -11.49 8.48 -11.13
C ILE A 275 -10.95 9.91 -11.35
N ARG A 276 -11.52 10.93 -10.68
CA ARG A 276 -11.06 12.32 -10.76
C ARG A 276 -9.65 12.47 -10.22
N ALA A 277 -9.40 11.98 -9.00
CA ALA A 277 -8.10 12.02 -8.37
C ALA A 277 -7.02 11.42 -9.30
N SER A 278 -7.23 10.18 -9.74
CA SER A 278 -6.32 9.49 -10.65
C SER A 278 -6.12 10.24 -11.97
N ARG A 279 -7.18 10.81 -12.56
CA ARG A 279 -7.09 11.55 -13.83
C ARG A 279 -6.32 12.86 -13.70
N LYS A 280 -6.46 13.58 -12.59
CA LYS A 280 -5.77 14.85 -12.33
C LYS A 280 -4.30 14.63 -12.01
N ILE A 281 -3.99 13.64 -11.14
CA ILE A 281 -2.61 13.26 -10.79
C ILE A 281 -1.86 12.78 -12.02
N TYR A 282 -2.43 11.84 -12.78
CA TYR A 282 -1.80 11.23 -13.96
C TYR A 282 -2.42 11.79 -15.25
N SER A 283 -2.32 13.11 -15.41
CA SER A 283 -2.73 13.81 -16.63
C SER A 283 -1.61 13.87 -17.66
N TRP A 284 -1.97 13.98 -18.95
CA TRP A 284 -1.00 14.15 -20.04
C TRP A 284 -0.08 15.35 -19.82
N ARG A 285 -0.59 16.45 -19.28
CA ARG A 285 0.21 17.64 -18.94
C ARG A 285 1.32 17.30 -17.93
N ARG A 286 1.01 16.53 -16.89
CA ARG A 286 2.01 16.10 -15.91
C ARG A 286 2.99 15.10 -16.48
N LEU A 287 2.54 14.17 -17.33
CA LEU A 287 3.43 13.26 -18.04
C LEU A 287 4.46 14.02 -18.86
N PHE A 288 4.04 14.99 -19.67
CA PHE A 288 4.98 15.83 -20.42
C PHE A 288 5.93 16.59 -19.52
N SER A 289 5.44 17.16 -18.41
CA SER A 289 6.29 17.84 -17.43
C SER A 289 7.33 16.90 -16.81
N ALA A 290 6.94 15.69 -16.42
CA ALA A 290 7.85 14.68 -15.87
C ALA A 290 8.91 14.27 -16.90
N LEU A 291 8.52 14.02 -18.16
CA LEU A 291 9.44 13.66 -19.23
C LEU A 291 10.50 14.73 -19.52
N VAL A 292 10.21 15.99 -19.22
CA VAL A 292 11.15 17.12 -19.43
C VAL A 292 12.01 17.38 -18.20
N ARG A 293 11.41 17.36 -17.01
CA ARG A 293 12.01 17.91 -15.78
C ARG A 293 12.64 16.89 -14.85
N GLU A 294 12.14 15.64 -14.88
CA GLU A 294 12.62 14.60 -13.98
C GLU A 294 13.89 13.93 -14.50
N ASP A 295 14.64 13.28 -13.62
CA ASP A 295 15.73 12.40 -14.01
C ASP A 295 15.23 11.11 -14.69
N PRO A 296 16.09 10.34 -15.36
CA PRO A 296 15.67 9.16 -16.12
C PRO A 296 14.89 8.11 -15.32
N ILE A 297 15.18 7.95 -14.04
CA ILE A 297 14.54 6.95 -13.18
C ILE A 297 13.11 7.40 -12.86
N HIS A 298 12.94 8.64 -12.39
CA HIS A 298 11.63 9.20 -12.11
C HIS A 298 10.74 9.35 -13.35
N LYS A 299 11.33 9.62 -14.53
CA LYS A 299 10.61 9.55 -15.82
C LYS A 299 10.00 8.18 -16.05
N LEU A 300 10.78 7.13 -15.88
CA LEU A 300 10.33 5.76 -16.10
C LEU A 300 9.26 5.35 -15.09
N LEU A 301 9.47 5.67 -13.81
CA LEU A 301 8.50 5.41 -12.75
C LEU A 301 7.18 6.12 -13.03
N PHE A 302 7.21 7.41 -13.34
CA PHE A 302 5.99 8.17 -13.63
C PHE A 302 5.27 7.65 -14.88
N LEU A 303 6.00 7.20 -15.89
CA LEU A 303 5.43 6.61 -17.10
C LEU A 303 4.70 5.29 -16.76
N GLY A 304 5.31 4.44 -15.95
CA GLY A 304 4.69 3.20 -15.45
C GLY A 304 3.41 3.48 -14.66
N GLU A 305 3.45 4.40 -13.70
CA GLU A 305 2.30 4.85 -12.91
C GLU A 305 1.19 5.43 -13.82
N PHE A 306 1.55 6.23 -14.82
CA PHE A 306 0.59 6.81 -15.75
C PHE A 306 -0.22 5.73 -16.50
N PHE A 307 0.45 4.73 -17.07
CA PHE A 307 -0.22 3.65 -17.80
C PHE A 307 -1.01 2.73 -16.87
N TRP A 308 -0.45 2.42 -15.70
CA TRP A 308 -1.16 1.63 -14.68
C TRP A 308 -2.46 2.32 -14.27
N HIS A 309 -2.43 3.61 -13.94
CA HIS A 309 -3.62 4.38 -13.59
C HIS A 309 -4.60 4.55 -14.74
N MET A 310 -4.14 4.55 -15.99
CA MET A 310 -5.03 4.49 -17.16
C MET A 310 -5.82 3.19 -17.18
N SER A 311 -5.17 2.06 -16.92
CA SER A 311 -5.84 0.74 -16.82
C SER A 311 -6.83 0.72 -15.66
N VAL A 312 -6.40 1.11 -14.46
CA VAL A 312 -7.26 1.20 -13.26
C VAL A 312 -8.50 2.04 -13.55
N ARG A 313 -8.35 3.25 -14.13
CA ARG A 313 -9.51 4.09 -14.50
C ARG A 313 -10.45 3.43 -15.50
N SER A 314 -9.93 2.63 -16.42
CA SER A 314 -10.76 1.87 -17.35
C SER A 314 -11.63 0.85 -16.62
N ASP A 315 -11.04 0.14 -15.66
CA ASP A 315 -11.74 -0.85 -14.85
C ASP A 315 -12.78 -0.21 -13.91
N LEU A 316 -12.40 0.87 -13.22
CA LEU A 316 -13.31 1.62 -12.35
C LEU A 316 -14.55 2.14 -13.10
N LYS A 317 -14.39 2.54 -14.36
CA LYS A 317 -15.52 3.01 -15.19
C LYS A 317 -16.53 1.93 -15.52
N LYS A 318 -16.14 0.66 -15.57
CA LYS A 318 -17.04 -0.46 -15.88
C LYS A 318 -18.14 -0.63 -14.82
N GLU A 319 -17.84 -0.26 -13.56
CA GLU A 319 -18.80 -0.35 -12.45
C GLU A 319 -19.75 0.87 -12.34
N LEU A 320 -19.45 1.99 -13.01
CA LEU A 320 -20.26 3.21 -12.92
C LEU A 320 -21.76 3.01 -13.21
N PRO A 321 -22.18 2.26 -14.26
CA PRO A 321 -23.61 2.07 -14.52
C PRO A 321 -24.33 1.34 -13.39
N TYR A 322 -23.69 0.35 -12.79
CA TYR A 322 -24.20 -0.40 -11.64
C TYR A 322 -24.33 0.51 -10.41
N LEU A 323 -23.24 1.22 -10.06
CA LEU A 323 -23.20 2.11 -8.90
C LEU A 323 -24.19 3.27 -9.01
N LYS A 324 -24.40 3.81 -10.23
CA LYS A 324 -25.39 4.84 -10.49
C LYS A 324 -26.82 4.34 -10.17
N ARG A 325 -27.18 3.16 -10.71
CA ARG A 325 -28.52 2.57 -10.47
C ARG A 325 -28.76 2.32 -8.98
N ILE A 326 -27.80 1.76 -8.26
CA ILE A 326 -27.95 1.51 -6.81
C ILE A 326 -28.07 2.82 -6.02
N SER A 327 -27.29 3.84 -6.39
CA SER A 327 -27.36 5.14 -5.74
C SER A 327 -28.71 5.82 -5.93
N GLU A 328 -29.31 5.70 -7.12
CA GLU A 328 -30.66 6.20 -7.43
C GLU A 328 -31.75 5.41 -6.67
N GLN A 329 -31.63 4.08 -6.58
CA GLN A 329 -32.55 3.25 -5.80
C GLN A 329 -32.52 3.57 -4.31
N ALA A 330 -31.36 3.77 -3.74
CA ALA A 330 -31.19 4.14 -2.32
C ALA A 330 -31.81 5.52 -2.02
N ALA A 331 -31.73 6.48 -2.94
CA ALA A 331 -32.33 7.79 -2.79
C ALA A 331 -33.87 7.78 -2.86
N CYS A 332 -34.45 6.75 -3.46
CA CYS A 332 -35.91 6.57 -3.58
C CYS A 332 -36.51 5.66 -2.49
N ALA A 333 -35.69 5.02 -1.66
CA ALA A 333 -36.16 4.21 -0.55
C ALA A 333 -36.76 5.09 0.56
N PRO A 334 -37.98 4.85 1.05
CA PRO A 334 -38.52 5.59 2.17
C PRO A 334 -37.67 5.32 3.42
N HIS A 335 -37.29 6.37 4.12
CA HIS A 335 -36.57 6.36 5.38
C HIS A 335 -37.37 5.71 6.51
#